data_3ae72c92b7675416e5f7eb2e30a44070
#
_entry.id   3ae72c92b7675416e5f7eb2e30a44070
#
_cell.length_a   1.000
_cell.length_b   1.000
_cell.length_c   1.000
_cell.angle_alpha   90.00
_cell.angle_beta   90.00
_cell.angle_gamma   90.00
#
_symmetry.space_group_name_H-M   'P 1'
#
loop_
_entity.id
_entity.type
_entity.pdbx_description
1 polymer ?
#
loop_
_entity_poly.entity_id
_entity_poly.type
_entity_poly.pdbx_seq_one_letter_code
_entity_poly.pdbx_strand_id
1 'polypeptide(L)'
;MLINLLPDFFAVLHSTEPVAAYHRYVAAHRAILEAYWHNYVIEPSGPHFDDVVRDTVAADRDDLRAMLARTDVLALARTAEEQCRLLFEIDSHVDVVLMVGVGAANAGELVVSGRGVAFVCVEHFTGTTNATTHALGLDPELLPMWLAHEIAHCVRYTSPQSRSELRQAVDEAGGDYSYWETGRSVTLRELLVNEGLAVQAARRLSPGHAPWEYFGYARKQYARIRELEAVLYRAVTDDLDRSGLGLRLRYLSGGMSDEARTVQRHVLPERAGYFLGARMVEDAIAEKGLPWALRAGALELLGISDSAARTA
;
A
#
# COMPACT_ATOMS: atom_id res chain seq x y z
N MET A 1 10.72 -13.53 -3.48
CA MET A 1 10.19 -14.93 -3.41
C MET A 1 8.70 -14.88 -3.23
N LEU A 2 7.93 -15.76 -3.93
CA LEU A 2 6.47 -15.83 -3.74
C LEU A 2 6.13 -16.78 -2.58
N ILE A 3 5.43 -16.25 -1.57
CA ILE A 3 4.98 -16.95 -0.37
C ILE A 3 3.46 -17.04 -0.43
N ASN A 4 2.92 -18.26 -0.35
CA ASN A 4 1.49 -18.51 -0.38
C ASN A 4 1.01 -18.97 0.99
N LEU A 5 0.29 -18.11 1.71
CA LEU A 5 -0.28 -18.38 3.03
C LEU A 5 -1.74 -18.89 2.96
N LEU A 6 -2.34 -18.99 1.77
CA LEU A 6 -3.74 -19.41 1.61
C LEU A 6 -4.01 -20.82 2.16
N PRO A 7 -3.16 -21.85 1.87
CA PRO A 7 -3.41 -23.19 2.39
C PRO A 7 -3.43 -23.23 3.93
N ASP A 8 -2.52 -22.52 4.57
CA ASP A 8 -2.42 -22.48 6.03
C ASP A 8 -3.63 -21.76 6.65
N PHE A 9 -4.09 -20.66 6.03
CA PHE A 9 -5.31 -20.00 6.47
C PHE A 9 -6.55 -20.89 6.31
N PHE A 10 -6.69 -21.61 5.19
CA PHE A 10 -7.82 -22.55 5.01
C PHE A 10 -7.73 -23.72 6.00
N ALA A 11 -6.54 -24.16 6.39
CA ALA A 11 -6.38 -25.16 7.46
C ALA A 11 -6.87 -24.64 8.82
N VAL A 12 -6.71 -23.33 9.09
CA VAL A 12 -7.30 -22.68 10.28
C VAL A 12 -8.84 -22.82 10.26
N LEU A 13 -9.47 -22.49 9.13
CA LEU A 13 -10.94 -22.55 9.00
C LEU A 13 -11.50 -23.98 9.15
N HIS A 14 -10.72 -25.00 8.83
CA HIS A 14 -11.14 -26.41 8.98
C HIS A 14 -10.82 -27.00 10.37
N SER A 15 -10.18 -26.23 11.25
CA SER A 15 -9.85 -26.67 12.61
C SER A 15 -11.11 -26.75 13.49
N THR A 16 -11.13 -27.70 14.43
CA THR A 16 -12.14 -27.77 15.48
C THR A 16 -12.02 -26.61 16.48
N GLU A 17 -10.86 -25.98 16.55
CA GLU A 17 -10.55 -24.81 17.40
C GLU A 17 -9.94 -23.68 16.53
N PRO A 18 -10.74 -23.00 15.71
CA PRO A 18 -10.21 -22.10 14.67
C PRO A 18 -9.46 -20.89 15.26
N VAL A 19 -9.89 -20.35 16.42
CA VAL A 19 -9.17 -19.24 17.08
C VAL A 19 -7.78 -19.71 17.53
N ALA A 20 -7.66 -20.83 18.21
CA ALA A 20 -6.37 -21.38 18.61
C ALA A 20 -5.49 -21.78 17.41
N ALA A 21 -6.12 -22.23 16.32
CA ALA A 21 -5.41 -22.52 15.07
C ALA A 21 -4.90 -21.23 14.41
N TYR A 22 -5.65 -20.13 14.49
CA TYR A 22 -5.20 -18.83 13.98
C TYR A 22 -3.98 -18.30 14.74
N HIS A 23 -3.96 -18.44 16.08
CA HIS A 23 -2.77 -18.10 16.86
C HIS A 23 -1.53 -18.90 16.41
N ARG A 24 -1.69 -20.22 16.14
CA ARG A 24 -0.60 -21.03 15.59
C ARG A 24 -0.16 -20.59 14.19
N TYR A 25 -1.11 -20.19 13.36
CA TYR A 25 -0.84 -19.63 12.03
C TYR A 25 -0.03 -18.34 12.12
N VAL A 26 -0.41 -17.40 13.00
CA VAL A 26 0.37 -16.18 13.23
C VAL A 26 1.76 -16.52 13.76
N ALA A 27 1.89 -17.43 14.71
CA ALA A 27 3.18 -17.86 15.25
C ALA A 27 4.09 -18.53 14.20
N ALA A 28 3.52 -19.32 13.28
CA ALA A 28 4.26 -19.99 12.22
C ALA A 28 4.81 -19.00 11.17
N HIS A 29 4.09 -17.90 10.91
CA HIS A 29 4.45 -16.86 9.94
C HIS A 29 4.75 -15.52 10.61
N ARG A 30 5.31 -15.59 11.82
CA ARG A 30 5.44 -14.50 12.78
C ARG A 30 5.96 -13.20 12.17
N ALA A 31 7.08 -13.27 11.46
CA ALA A 31 7.75 -12.07 10.93
C ALA A 31 6.85 -11.24 9.99
N ILE A 32 5.99 -11.90 9.21
CA ILE A 32 5.09 -11.24 8.26
C ILE A 32 3.79 -10.86 8.96
N LEU A 33 3.16 -11.81 9.66
CA LEU A 33 1.82 -11.60 10.19
C LEU A 33 1.80 -10.65 11.40
N GLU A 34 2.80 -10.68 12.29
CA GLU A 34 2.88 -9.67 13.36
C GLU A 34 3.09 -8.27 12.78
N ALA A 35 3.95 -8.11 11.76
CA ALA A 35 4.14 -6.83 11.09
C ALA A 35 2.86 -6.36 10.37
N TYR A 36 2.12 -7.26 9.71
CA TYR A 36 0.82 -6.95 9.11
C TYR A 36 -0.17 -6.45 10.17
N TRP A 37 -0.34 -7.19 11.26
CA TRP A 37 -1.26 -6.82 12.34
C TRP A 37 -0.91 -5.46 12.94
N HIS A 38 0.36 -5.25 13.29
CA HIS A 38 0.85 -4.00 13.87
C HIS A 38 0.62 -2.79 12.93
N ASN A 39 0.86 -2.94 11.64
CA ASN A 39 0.79 -1.82 10.70
C ASN A 39 -0.62 -1.54 10.18
N TYR A 40 -1.46 -2.55 10.01
CA TYR A 40 -2.73 -2.43 9.28
C TYR A 40 -3.98 -2.68 10.14
N VAL A 41 -3.83 -3.30 11.31
CA VAL A 41 -4.99 -3.72 12.12
C VAL A 41 -4.90 -3.14 13.54
N ILE A 42 -4.33 -3.92 14.45
CA ILE A 42 -4.12 -3.60 15.87
C ILE A 42 -2.92 -4.39 16.39
N GLU A 43 -2.46 -4.06 17.58
CA GLU A 43 -1.41 -4.84 18.25
C GLU A 43 -1.83 -6.29 18.49
N PRO A 44 -1.06 -7.29 18.01
CA PRO A 44 -1.40 -8.71 18.18
C PRO A 44 -1.44 -9.16 19.64
N SER A 45 -0.77 -8.45 20.55
CA SER A 45 -0.81 -8.68 22.00
C SER A 45 -1.92 -7.90 22.71
N GLY A 46 -2.71 -7.12 21.95
CA GLY A 46 -3.75 -6.27 22.49
C GLY A 46 -5.02 -7.03 22.88
N PRO A 47 -5.88 -6.44 23.74
CA PRO A 47 -7.07 -7.11 24.28
C PRO A 47 -8.14 -7.43 23.22
N HIS A 48 -8.11 -6.77 22.06
CA HIS A 48 -9.10 -6.94 20.99
C HIS A 48 -8.65 -7.91 19.88
N PHE A 49 -7.45 -8.48 19.98
CA PHE A 49 -6.94 -9.38 18.95
C PHE A 49 -7.87 -10.59 18.75
N ASP A 50 -8.26 -11.26 19.83
CA ASP A 50 -9.14 -12.41 19.75
C ASP A 50 -10.55 -12.09 19.25
N ASP A 51 -11.04 -10.85 19.43
CA ASP A 51 -12.33 -10.43 18.90
C ASP A 51 -12.26 -10.37 17.35
N VAL A 52 -11.25 -9.71 16.80
CA VAL A 52 -11.03 -9.65 15.36
C VAL A 52 -10.77 -11.04 14.77
N VAL A 53 -10.00 -11.88 15.46
CA VAL A 53 -9.75 -13.27 15.02
C VAL A 53 -11.06 -14.07 14.97
N ARG A 54 -11.91 -13.98 16.00
CA ARG A 54 -13.22 -14.66 16.00
C ARG A 54 -14.09 -14.26 14.82
N ASP A 55 -14.19 -12.96 14.53
CA ASP A 55 -14.93 -12.44 13.39
C ASP A 55 -14.33 -12.94 12.07
N THR A 56 -13.01 -12.93 11.97
CA THR A 56 -12.28 -13.38 10.78
C THR A 56 -12.51 -14.85 10.45
N VAL A 57 -12.46 -15.73 11.46
CA VAL A 57 -12.64 -17.18 11.24
C VAL A 57 -14.10 -17.59 11.10
N ALA A 58 -15.05 -16.78 11.60
CA ALA A 58 -16.48 -17.01 11.46
C ALA A 58 -17.05 -16.46 10.14
N ALA A 59 -16.34 -15.59 9.45
CA ALA A 59 -16.83 -14.96 8.23
C ALA A 59 -17.02 -15.96 7.09
N ASP A 60 -18.12 -15.79 6.33
CA ASP A 60 -18.36 -16.55 5.11
C ASP A 60 -17.35 -16.19 4.02
N ARG A 61 -16.77 -17.21 3.39
CA ARG A 61 -15.75 -17.07 2.34
C ARG A 61 -16.04 -17.92 1.10
N ASP A 62 -17.31 -18.16 0.81
CA ASP A 62 -17.71 -18.93 -0.38
C ASP A 62 -17.38 -18.16 -1.66
N ASP A 63 -17.45 -16.84 -1.65
CA ASP A 63 -17.00 -15.97 -2.74
C ASP A 63 -15.49 -16.15 -3.02
N LEU A 64 -14.66 -16.18 -1.97
CA LEU A 64 -13.22 -16.44 -2.09
C LEU A 64 -12.95 -17.83 -2.64
N ARG A 65 -13.61 -18.87 -2.12
CA ARG A 65 -13.47 -20.24 -2.63
C ARG A 65 -13.87 -20.34 -4.11
N ALA A 66 -14.98 -19.71 -4.47
CA ALA A 66 -15.46 -19.67 -5.85
C ALA A 66 -14.50 -18.92 -6.79
N MET A 67 -13.87 -17.84 -6.33
CA MET A 67 -12.86 -17.12 -7.10
C MET A 67 -11.61 -17.99 -7.28
N LEU A 68 -11.06 -18.59 -6.23
CA LEU A 68 -9.86 -19.43 -6.27
C LEU A 68 -10.05 -20.70 -7.14
N ALA A 69 -11.30 -21.20 -7.27
CA ALA A 69 -11.62 -22.30 -8.17
C ALA A 69 -11.57 -21.92 -9.66
N ARG A 70 -11.66 -20.63 -9.99
CA ARG A 70 -11.69 -20.12 -11.38
C ARG A 70 -10.43 -19.37 -11.78
N THR A 71 -9.68 -18.85 -10.82
CA THR A 71 -8.55 -17.95 -11.05
C THR A 71 -7.31 -18.49 -10.37
N ASP A 72 -6.26 -18.68 -11.14
CA ASP A 72 -4.94 -19.03 -10.60
C ASP A 72 -4.21 -17.75 -10.11
N VAL A 73 -4.54 -17.35 -8.89
CA VAL A 73 -3.93 -16.16 -8.27
C VAL A 73 -2.41 -16.28 -8.08
N LEU A 74 -1.91 -17.53 -7.95
CA LEU A 74 -0.47 -17.77 -7.85
C LEU A 74 0.25 -17.48 -9.17
N ALA A 75 -0.33 -17.90 -10.30
CA ALA A 75 0.19 -17.58 -11.61
C ALA A 75 0.17 -16.09 -11.88
N LEU A 76 -0.94 -15.39 -11.53
CA LEU A 76 -1.03 -13.93 -11.65
C LEU A 76 0.06 -13.23 -10.83
N ALA A 77 0.23 -13.60 -9.57
CA ALA A 77 1.23 -12.98 -8.69
C ALA A 77 2.67 -13.26 -9.14
N ARG A 78 2.96 -14.51 -9.60
CA ARG A 78 4.29 -14.86 -10.10
C ARG A 78 4.64 -14.06 -11.35
N THR A 79 3.73 -13.99 -12.31
CA THR A 79 3.93 -13.19 -13.53
C THR A 79 4.17 -11.72 -13.20
N ALA A 80 3.37 -11.15 -12.29
CA ALA A 80 3.55 -9.78 -11.85
C ALA A 80 4.89 -9.56 -11.14
N GLU A 81 5.31 -10.45 -10.24
CA GLU A 81 6.60 -10.38 -9.55
C GLU A 81 7.75 -10.38 -10.58
N GLU A 82 7.74 -11.32 -11.55
CA GLU A 82 8.77 -11.42 -12.58
C GLU A 82 8.85 -10.16 -13.45
N GLN A 83 7.71 -9.62 -13.86
CA GLN A 83 7.64 -8.39 -14.62
C GLN A 83 8.12 -7.17 -13.82
N CYS A 84 7.73 -7.06 -12.53
CA CYS A 84 8.21 -6.00 -11.65
C CYS A 84 9.73 -6.05 -11.48
N ARG A 85 10.32 -7.26 -11.32
CA ARG A 85 11.78 -7.40 -11.21
C ARG A 85 12.52 -6.79 -12.39
N LEU A 86 11.99 -6.97 -13.60
CA LEU A 86 12.56 -6.41 -14.82
C LEU A 86 12.28 -4.92 -14.96
N LEU A 87 11.01 -4.50 -14.79
CA LEU A 87 10.57 -3.12 -15.03
C LEU A 87 11.12 -2.13 -14.01
N PHE A 88 11.34 -2.56 -12.76
CA PHE A 88 11.81 -1.70 -11.66
C PHE A 88 13.30 -1.89 -11.37
N GLU A 89 13.96 -2.83 -12.10
CA GLU A 89 15.38 -3.18 -11.89
C GLU A 89 15.66 -3.47 -10.40
N ILE A 90 14.86 -4.39 -9.80
CA ILE A 90 14.88 -4.63 -8.35
C ILE A 90 16.26 -5.16 -7.93
N ASP A 91 16.94 -4.42 -7.07
CA ASP A 91 18.28 -4.64 -6.55
C ASP A 91 18.33 -4.98 -5.05
N SER A 92 17.15 -5.16 -4.45
CA SER A 92 16.96 -5.54 -3.04
C SER A 92 16.16 -6.84 -2.91
N HIS A 93 16.07 -7.35 -1.68
CA HIS A 93 15.25 -8.51 -1.41
C HIS A 93 13.80 -8.09 -1.20
N VAL A 94 12.93 -8.49 -2.13
CA VAL A 94 11.48 -8.29 -2.05
C VAL A 94 10.78 -9.63 -2.13
N ASP A 95 9.99 -9.94 -1.11
CA ASP A 95 9.07 -11.07 -1.08
C ASP A 95 7.67 -10.62 -1.50
N VAL A 96 6.94 -11.51 -2.15
CA VAL A 96 5.53 -11.34 -2.49
C VAL A 96 4.72 -12.33 -1.66
N VAL A 97 3.68 -11.86 -1.00
CA VAL A 97 2.84 -12.67 -0.11
C VAL A 97 1.39 -12.65 -0.57
N LEU A 98 0.83 -13.82 -0.82
CA LEU A 98 -0.62 -14.00 -0.97
C LEU A 98 -1.19 -14.52 0.34
N MET A 99 -2.12 -13.78 0.91
CA MET A 99 -2.73 -14.11 2.21
C MET A 99 -4.23 -13.80 2.21
N VAL A 100 -4.90 -14.23 3.24
CA VAL A 100 -6.22 -13.74 3.62
C VAL A 100 -6.02 -12.80 4.79
N GLY A 101 -6.49 -11.58 4.65
CA GLY A 101 -6.44 -10.57 5.70
C GLY A 101 -7.67 -10.61 6.61
N VAL A 102 -7.85 -9.51 7.33
CA VAL A 102 -8.98 -9.29 8.25
C VAL A 102 -9.89 -8.14 7.78
N GLY A 103 -9.87 -7.82 6.49
CA GLY A 103 -10.66 -6.72 5.90
C GLY A 103 -10.05 -5.32 6.06
N ALA A 104 -8.84 -5.19 6.59
CA ALA A 104 -8.22 -3.89 6.87
C ALA A 104 -7.55 -3.25 5.64
N ALA A 105 -6.98 -4.05 4.74
CA ALA A 105 -6.32 -3.60 3.52
C ALA A 105 -6.45 -4.64 2.41
N ASN A 106 -6.56 -4.19 1.16
CA ASN A 106 -6.58 -5.09 0.00
C ASN A 106 -5.17 -5.54 -0.42
N ALA A 107 -4.20 -4.70 -0.23
CA ALA A 107 -2.78 -4.94 -0.42
C ALA A 107 -2.00 -3.98 0.47
N GLY A 108 -0.70 -4.20 0.61
CA GLY A 108 0.17 -3.32 1.36
C GLY A 108 1.63 -3.77 1.32
N GLU A 109 2.45 -2.93 1.90
CA GLU A 109 3.88 -3.14 2.00
C GLU A 109 4.33 -3.25 3.46
N LEU A 110 5.36 -4.06 3.68
CA LEU A 110 6.06 -4.17 4.95
C LEU A 110 7.56 -4.12 4.68
N VAL A 111 8.33 -3.69 5.65
CA VAL A 111 9.77 -3.99 5.71
C VAL A 111 10.04 -4.69 7.01
N VAL A 112 10.64 -5.86 6.92
CA VAL A 112 10.94 -6.72 8.07
C VAL A 112 12.41 -7.12 7.98
N SER A 113 13.21 -6.66 8.94
CA SER A 113 14.64 -6.92 9.01
C SER A 113 15.37 -6.57 7.68
N GLY A 114 15.08 -5.41 7.10
CA GLY A 114 15.66 -4.90 5.86
C GLY A 114 15.12 -5.56 4.57
N ARG A 115 14.13 -6.45 4.66
CA ARG A 115 13.52 -7.12 3.50
C ARG A 115 12.17 -6.50 3.19
N GLY A 116 11.94 -6.12 1.95
CA GLY A 116 10.62 -5.68 1.50
C GLY A 116 9.65 -6.87 1.40
N VAL A 117 8.41 -6.66 1.81
CA VAL A 117 7.33 -7.63 1.70
C VAL A 117 6.11 -6.93 1.10
N ALA A 118 5.78 -7.25 -0.15
CA ALA A 118 4.56 -6.80 -0.80
C ALA A 118 3.49 -7.88 -0.61
N PHE A 119 2.40 -7.58 0.08
CA PHE A 119 1.33 -8.54 0.32
C PHE A 119 0.03 -8.16 -0.40
N VAL A 120 -0.77 -9.17 -0.73
CA VAL A 120 -2.13 -9.03 -1.25
C VAL A 120 -3.07 -9.87 -0.41
N CYS A 121 -4.16 -9.24 0.07
CA CYS A 121 -5.26 -9.89 0.75
C CYS A 121 -6.31 -10.33 -0.29
N VAL A 122 -6.22 -11.59 -0.71
CA VAL A 122 -6.94 -12.10 -1.89
C VAL A 122 -8.45 -12.08 -1.77
N GLU A 123 -9.00 -12.01 -0.55
CA GLU A 123 -10.45 -11.89 -0.34
C GLU A 123 -11.05 -10.61 -0.91
N HIS A 124 -10.24 -9.58 -1.12
CA HIS A 124 -10.70 -8.33 -1.75
C HIS A 124 -10.88 -8.44 -3.27
N PHE A 125 -10.38 -9.51 -3.91
CA PHE A 125 -10.33 -9.69 -5.36
C PHE A 125 -11.30 -10.76 -5.86
N THR A 126 -12.47 -10.89 -5.24
CA THR A 126 -13.48 -11.90 -5.59
C THR A 126 -14.44 -11.47 -6.70
N GLY A 127 -14.41 -10.19 -7.10
CA GLY A 127 -15.39 -9.59 -8.02
C GLY A 127 -16.73 -9.26 -7.35
N THR A 128 -16.88 -9.54 -6.04
CA THR A 128 -18.11 -9.34 -5.29
C THR A 128 -17.80 -8.77 -3.91
N THR A 129 -18.51 -7.71 -3.52
CA THR A 129 -18.40 -7.18 -2.16
C THR A 129 -18.94 -8.20 -1.15
N ASN A 130 -18.25 -8.33 -0.02
CA ASN A 130 -18.67 -9.22 1.07
C ASN A 130 -18.64 -8.45 2.40
N ALA A 131 -19.81 -8.20 2.96
CA ALA A 131 -19.94 -7.42 4.18
C ALA A 131 -19.35 -8.11 5.41
N THR A 132 -19.32 -9.46 5.43
CA THR A 132 -18.82 -10.24 6.58
C THR A 132 -17.29 -10.25 6.63
N THR A 133 -16.62 -10.07 5.49
CA THR A 133 -15.16 -10.02 5.37
C THR A 133 -14.64 -8.61 5.08
N HIS A 134 -15.55 -7.63 4.94
CA HIS A 134 -15.26 -6.28 4.47
C HIS A 134 -14.59 -6.25 3.08
N ALA A 135 -14.74 -7.32 2.28
CA ALA A 135 -14.14 -7.43 0.96
C ALA A 135 -14.69 -6.39 -0.01
N LEU A 136 -13.79 -5.74 -0.75
CA LEU A 136 -14.08 -4.65 -1.67
C LEU A 136 -14.73 -5.11 -2.98
N GLY A 137 -14.62 -6.41 -3.32
CA GLY A 137 -15.14 -6.96 -4.56
C GLY A 137 -14.40 -6.47 -5.80
N LEU A 138 -13.10 -6.27 -5.69
CA LEU A 138 -12.23 -5.94 -6.82
C LEU A 138 -12.18 -7.11 -7.80
N ASP A 139 -12.02 -6.79 -9.10
CA ASP A 139 -11.80 -7.82 -10.10
C ASP A 139 -10.45 -8.52 -9.85
N PRO A 140 -10.38 -9.87 -9.92
CA PRO A 140 -9.11 -10.61 -9.80
C PRO A 140 -8.02 -10.15 -10.78
N GLU A 141 -8.40 -9.62 -11.96
CA GLU A 141 -7.46 -9.08 -12.94
C GLU A 141 -6.72 -7.83 -12.44
N LEU A 142 -7.20 -7.16 -11.40
CA LEU A 142 -6.54 -6.02 -10.76
C LEU A 142 -5.42 -6.44 -9.78
N LEU A 143 -5.32 -7.73 -9.42
CA LEU A 143 -4.30 -8.21 -8.47
C LEU A 143 -2.88 -7.88 -8.91
N PRO A 144 -2.45 -8.09 -10.18
CA PRO A 144 -1.12 -7.71 -10.65
C PRO A 144 -0.84 -6.22 -10.51
N MET A 145 -1.82 -5.38 -10.77
CA MET A 145 -1.73 -3.92 -10.66
C MET A 145 -1.45 -3.49 -9.21
N TRP A 146 -2.21 -4.02 -8.25
CA TRP A 146 -2.00 -3.73 -6.83
C TRP A 146 -0.67 -4.30 -6.33
N LEU A 147 -0.29 -5.48 -6.77
CA LEU A 147 1.00 -6.06 -6.41
C LEU A 147 2.17 -5.19 -6.91
N ALA A 148 2.08 -4.63 -8.12
CA ALA A 148 3.09 -3.71 -8.64
C ALA A 148 3.18 -2.41 -7.82
N HIS A 149 2.05 -1.91 -7.33
CA HIS A 149 1.99 -0.77 -6.42
C HIS A 149 2.82 -1.04 -5.15
N GLU A 150 2.56 -2.17 -4.48
CA GLU A 150 3.24 -2.52 -3.22
C GLU A 150 4.72 -2.88 -3.42
N ILE A 151 5.07 -3.54 -4.53
CA ILE A 151 6.47 -3.81 -4.87
C ILE A 151 7.24 -2.50 -5.08
N ALA A 152 6.63 -1.48 -5.68
CA ALA A 152 7.27 -0.18 -5.87
C ALA A 152 7.63 0.49 -4.53
N HIS A 153 6.76 0.41 -3.53
CA HIS A 153 7.05 0.84 -2.17
C HIS A 153 8.23 0.07 -1.58
N CYS A 154 8.22 -1.27 -1.70
CA CYS A 154 9.31 -2.11 -1.22
C CYS A 154 10.66 -1.71 -1.83
N VAL A 155 10.72 -1.45 -3.14
CA VAL A 155 11.95 -0.99 -3.81
C VAL A 155 12.42 0.33 -3.21
N ARG A 156 11.51 1.30 -3.02
CA ARG A 156 11.84 2.60 -2.47
C ARG A 156 12.37 2.52 -1.04
N TYR A 157 11.84 1.61 -0.22
CA TYR A 157 12.22 1.42 1.18
C TYR A 157 13.49 0.57 1.38
N THR A 158 13.83 -0.32 0.44
CA THR A 158 14.86 -1.34 0.67
C THR A 158 16.01 -1.33 -0.35
N SER A 159 15.87 -0.64 -1.49
CA SER A 159 16.98 -0.53 -2.45
C SER A 159 18.19 0.17 -1.81
N PRO A 160 19.41 -0.41 -1.90
CA PRO A 160 20.62 0.23 -1.40
C PRO A 160 20.95 1.52 -2.16
N GLN A 161 20.37 1.73 -3.33
CA GLN A 161 20.54 2.93 -4.16
C GLN A 161 19.46 3.99 -3.88
N SER A 162 18.47 3.70 -3.04
CA SER A 162 17.41 4.64 -2.73
C SER A 162 17.92 5.82 -1.90
N ARG A 163 17.54 7.02 -2.33
CA ARG A 163 17.86 8.31 -1.67
C ARG A 163 16.61 8.91 -1.02
N SER A 164 15.56 8.09 -0.83
CA SER A 164 14.32 8.53 -0.22
C SER A 164 14.45 8.75 1.28
N GLU A 165 13.66 9.67 1.83
CA GLU A 165 13.53 9.85 3.28
C GLU A 165 12.99 8.57 3.95
N LEU A 166 12.11 7.82 3.26
CA LEU A 166 11.57 6.56 3.74
C LEU A 166 12.65 5.49 3.90
N ARG A 167 13.58 5.38 2.93
CA ARG A 167 14.73 4.47 3.07
C ARG A 167 15.57 4.82 4.29
N GLN A 168 15.89 6.10 4.45
CA GLN A 168 16.65 6.57 5.60
C GLN A 168 15.92 6.25 6.92
N ALA A 169 14.62 6.52 7.00
CA ALA A 169 13.84 6.26 8.19
C ALA A 169 13.75 4.75 8.52
N VAL A 170 13.68 3.88 7.51
CA VAL A 170 13.75 2.41 7.68
C VAL A 170 15.12 1.99 8.23
N ASP A 171 16.22 2.56 7.72
CA ASP A 171 17.56 2.26 8.23
C ASP A 171 17.75 2.72 9.67
N GLU A 172 17.26 3.91 10.03
CA GLU A 172 17.27 4.44 11.40
C GLU A 172 16.42 3.59 12.37
N ALA A 173 15.35 2.96 11.86
CA ALA A 173 14.51 2.02 12.62
C ALA A 173 15.09 0.60 12.70
N GLY A 174 16.33 0.37 12.24
CA GLY A 174 16.96 -0.95 12.29
C GLY A 174 16.52 -1.92 11.20
N GLY A 175 15.91 -1.42 10.14
CA GLY A 175 15.46 -2.21 9.00
C GLY A 175 14.00 -2.64 9.04
N ASP A 176 13.20 -2.08 9.91
CA ASP A 176 11.76 -2.32 9.98
C ASP A 176 10.96 -1.07 9.56
N TYR A 177 9.80 -1.28 8.95
CA TYR A 177 8.86 -0.22 8.65
C TYR A 177 7.66 -0.28 9.58
N SER A 178 7.37 0.84 10.25
CA SER A 178 6.13 1.04 11.00
C SER A 178 5.33 2.17 10.36
N TYR A 179 4.11 1.88 9.95
CA TYR A 179 3.17 2.88 9.42
C TYR A 179 2.99 4.05 10.40
N TRP A 180 2.88 3.74 11.68
CA TRP A 180 2.55 4.70 12.73
C TRP A 180 3.75 5.54 13.19
N GLU A 181 4.96 4.98 13.16
CA GLU A 181 6.17 5.61 13.67
C GLU A 181 7.06 6.13 12.54
N THR A 182 7.50 5.26 11.64
CA THR A 182 8.34 5.63 10.50
C THR A 182 7.61 6.62 9.60
N GLY A 183 6.35 6.33 9.24
CA GLY A 183 5.58 7.18 8.35
C GLY A 183 5.26 8.58 8.89
N ARG A 184 5.33 8.81 10.22
CA ARG A 184 5.12 10.16 10.79
C ARG A 184 6.37 11.02 10.78
N SER A 185 7.56 10.45 10.64
CA SER A 185 8.84 11.17 10.71
C SER A 185 9.24 11.79 9.37
N VAL A 186 8.76 11.24 8.25
CA VAL A 186 9.08 11.73 6.91
C VAL A 186 8.15 12.88 6.48
N THR A 187 8.60 13.67 5.50
CA THR A 187 7.81 14.79 5.00
C THR A 187 6.57 14.34 4.23
N LEU A 188 5.53 15.18 4.20
CA LEU A 188 4.37 14.94 3.35
C LEU A 188 4.75 14.83 1.88
N ARG A 189 5.73 15.62 1.42
CA ARG A 189 6.29 15.53 0.07
C ARG A 189 6.76 14.13 -0.25
N GLU A 190 7.56 13.54 0.63
CA GLU A 190 8.05 12.17 0.47
C GLU A 190 6.90 11.17 0.38
N LEU A 191 5.90 11.29 1.26
CA LEU A 191 4.73 10.41 1.25
C LEU A 191 3.91 10.52 -0.04
N LEU A 192 3.68 11.74 -0.55
CA LEU A 192 2.96 11.95 -1.81
C LEU A 192 3.73 11.38 -3.00
N VAL A 193 5.04 11.63 -3.06
CA VAL A 193 5.93 11.07 -4.09
C VAL A 193 5.92 9.55 -4.05
N ASN A 194 6.00 8.95 -2.85
CA ASN A 194 5.97 7.52 -2.65
C ASN A 194 4.70 6.88 -3.24
N GLU A 195 3.52 7.40 -2.89
CA GLU A 195 2.24 6.92 -3.44
C GLU A 195 2.14 7.18 -4.96
N GLY A 196 2.63 8.33 -5.41
CA GLY A 196 2.63 8.68 -6.82
C GLY A 196 3.46 7.73 -7.67
N LEU A 197 4.64 7.36 -7.21
CA LEU A 197 5.52 6.39 -7.87
C LEU A 197 4.87 5.00 -7.92
N ALA A 198 4.22 4.57 -6.86
CA ALA A 198 3.52 3.30 -6.80
C ALA A 198 2.33 3.25 -7.78
N VAL A 199 1.56 4.34 -7.90
CA VAL A 199 0.50 4.47 -8.93
C VAL A 199 1.09 4.40 -10.35
N GLN A 200 2.21 5.05 -10.61
CA GLN A 200 2.85 5.03 -11.94
C GLN A 200 3.47 3.65 -12.24
N ALA A 201 4.00 2.96 -11.23
CA ALA A 201 4.47 1.59 -11.34
C ALA A 201 3.32 0.62 -11.71
N ALA A 202 2.18 0.74 -11.03
CA ALA A 202 0.96 -0.01 -11.32
C ALA A 202 0.48 0.21 -12.77
N ARG A 203 0.46 1.46 -13.25
CA ARG A 203 0.11 1.81 -14.64
C ARG A 203 1.08 1.21 -15.65
N ARG A 204 2.36 1.17 -15.32
CA ARG A 204 3.40 0.65 -16.22
C ARG A 204 3.32 -0.86 -16.37
N LEU A 205 3.08 -1.57 -15.27
CA LEU A 205 2.95 -3.02 -15.29
C LEU A 205 1.66 -3.47 -15.95
N SER A 206 0.53 -2.86 -15.58
CA SER A 206 -0.83 -3.30 -15.93
C SER A 206 -1.57 -2.18 -16.66
N PRO A 207 -1.19 -1.86 -17.92
CA PRO A 207 -1.85 -0.81 -18.67
C PRO A 207 -3.26 -1.24 -19.11
N GLY A 208 -4.15 -0.26 -19.37
CA GLY A 208 -5.46 -0.50 -19.96
C GLY A 208 -6.63 -0.52 -18.96
N HIS A 209 -6.36 -0.46 -17.67
CA HIS A 209 -7.41 -0.27 -16.67
C HIS A 209 -7.98 1.15 -16.70
N ALA A 210 -9.16 1.33 -16.12
CA ALA A 210 -9.74 2.65 -16.02
C ALA A 210 -8.91 3.57 -15.12
N PRO A 211 -8.77 4.87 -15.45
CA PRO A 211 -7.86 5.77 -14.73
C PRO A 211 -8.08 5.82 -13.21
N TRP A 212 -9.31 5.63 -12.73
CA TRP A 212 -9.64 5.65 -11.31
C TRP A 212 -9.24 4.36 -10.56
N GLU A 213 -9.09 3.23 -11.27
CA GLU A 213 -8.75 1.93 -10.67
C GLU A 213 -7.32 1.93 -10.11
N TYR A 214 -6.39 2.62 -10.76
CA TYR A 214 -5.01 2.76 -10.28
C TYR A 214 -4.88 3.49 -8.94
N PHE A 215 -5.91 4.21 -8.53
CA PHE A 215 -5.99 4.92 -7.27
C PHE A 215 -6.88 4.22 -6.24
N GLY A 216 -7.60 3.18 -6.64
CA GLY A 216 -8.67 2.59 -5.85
C GLY A 216 -9.81 3.57 -5.59
N TYR A 217 -10.11 4.46 -6.54
CA TYR A 217 -11.20 5.42 -6.43
C TYR A 217 -12.47 4.92 -7.11
N ALA A 218 -13.62 5.37 -6.61
CA ALA A 218 -14.83 5.36 -7.42
C ALA A 218 -14.71 6.38 -8.58
N ARG A 219 -15.37 6.10 -9.73
CA ARG A 219 -15.36 6.99 -10.89
C ARG A 219 -15.76 8.44 -10.56
N LYS A 220 -16.77 8.62 -9.69
CA LYS A 220 -17.23 9.96 -9.28
C LYS A 220 -16.19 10.68 -8.43
N GLN A 221 -15.51 9.96 -7.55
CA GLN A 221 -14.42 10.50 -6.71
C GLN A 221 -13.27 10.98 -7.59
N TYR A 222 -12.84 10.18 -8.56
CA TYR A 222 -11.78 10.55 -9.51
C TYR A 222 -12.15 11.81 -10.31
N ALA A 223 -13.36 11.89 -10.84
CA ALA A 223 -13.83 13.08 -11.57
C ALA A 223 -13.76 14.33 -10.66
N ARG A 224 -14.22 14.21 -9.39
CA ARG A 224 -14.17 15.30 -8.43
C ARG A 224 -12.75 15.73 -8.06
N ILE A 225 -11.83 14.79 -7.88
CA ILE A 225 -10.41 15.09 -7.62
C ILE A 225 -9.80 15.86 -8.78
N ARG A 226 -10.07 15.45 -10.02
CA ARG A 226 -9.60 16.16 -11.23
C ARG A 226 -10.14 17.59 -11.34
N GLU A 227 -11.41 17.80 -11.03
CA GLU A 227 -12.00 19.15 -11.02
C GLU A 227 -11.32 20.06 -9.98
N LEU A 228 -10.88 19.49 -8.87
CA LEU A 228 -10.24 20.19 -7.76
C LEU A 228 -8.71 20.26 -7.88
N GLU A 229 -8.09 19.75 -8.92
CA GLU A 229 -6.63 19.61 -9.04
C GLU A 229 -5.89 20.89 -8.64
N ALA A 230 -6.25 22.04 -9.19
CA ALA A 230 -5.60 23.32 -8.87
C ALA A 230 -5.81 23.75 -7.39
N VAL A 231 -6.95 23.39 -6.79
CA VAL A 231 -7.22 23.65 -5.36
C VAL A 231 -6.35 22.75 -4.49
N LEU A 232 -6.24 21.49 -4.86
CA LEU A 232 -5.43 20.48 -4.16
C LEU A 232 -3.95 20.84 -4.14
N TYR A 233 -3.41 21.27 -5.29
CA TYR A 233 -2.02 21.75 -5.37
C TYR A 233 -1.77 22.94 -4.44
N ARG A 234 -2.64 23.95 -4.45
CA ARG A 234 -2.50 25.09 -3.53
C ARG A 234 -2.62 24.67 -2.07
N ALA A 235 -3.58 23.78 -1.76
CA ALA A 235 -3.83 23.33 -0.40
C ALA A 235 -2.65 22.56 0.20
N VAL A 236 -1.92 21.77 -0.62
CA VAL A 236 -0.82 20.94 -0.15
C VAL A 236 0.50 21.69 -0.04
N THR A 237 0.66 22.82 -0.76
CA THR A 237 1.96 23.53 -0.87
C THR A 237 2.54 23.89 0.49
N ASP A 238 1.73 24.42 1.41
CA ASP A 238 2.19 24.85 2.75
C ASP A 238 2.51 23.67 3.69
N ASP A 239 2.07 22.46 3.32
CA ASP A 239 2.24 21.25 4.12
C ASP A 239 3.37 20.33 3.62
N LEU A 240 3.90 20.55 2.41
CA LEU A 240 4.83 19.62 1.74
C LEU A 240 6.07 19.28 2.57
N ASP A 241 6.68 20.28 3.21
CA ASP A 241 7.92 20.12 3.99
C ASP A 241 7.67 19.81 5.47
N ARG A 242 6.42 19.60 5.83
CA ARG A 242 6.01 19.22 7.18
C ARG A 242 5.86 17.72 7.28
N SER A 243 6.07 17.19 8.48
CA SER A 243 5.86 15.79 8.82
C SER A 243 4.75 15.65 9.86
N GLY A 244 4.28 14.44 10.06
CA GLY A 244 3.35 14.09 11.11
C GLY A 244 2.15 13.26 10.64
N LEU A 245 1.68 12.39 11.55
CA LEU A 245 0.60 11.45 11.27
C LEU A 245 -0.70 12.16 10.81
N GLY A 246 -1.03 13.32 11.40
CA GLY A 246 -2.23 14.07 11.02
C GLY A 246 -2.21 14.53 9.55
N LEU A 247 -1.05 14.91 9.01
CA LEU A 247 -0.90 15.25 7.59
C LEU A 247 -1.05 14.01 6.70
N ARG A 248 -0.38 12.91 7.06
CA ARG A 248 -0.52 11.64 6.34
C ARG A 248 -1.98 11.22 6.26
N LEU A 249 -2.69 11.20 7.38
CA LEU A 249 -4.10 10.82 7.43
C LEU A 249 -4.98 11.75 6.58
N ARG A 250 -4.75 13.07 6.64
CA ARG A 250 -5.52 14.08 5.88
C ARG A 250 -5.47 13.85 4.38
N TYR A 251 -4.29 13.57 3.83
CA TYR A 251 -4.09 13.51 2.38
C TYR A 251 -4.15 12.09 1.81
N LEU A 252 -3.81 11.06 2.61
CA LEU A 252 -3.61 9.70 2.11
C LEU A 252 -4.59 8.66 2.65
N SER A 253 -5.38 8.99 3.69
CA SER A 253 -6.33 8.03 4.27
C SER A 253 -7.78 8.31 3.87
N GLY A 254 -8.60 7.26 3.94
CA GLY A 254 -10.05 7.35 3.89
C GLY A 254 -10.66 7.41 5.30
N GLY A 255 -11.97 7.68 5.40
CA GLY A 255 -12.72 7.64 6.66
C GLY A 255 -12.44 8.80 7.64
N MET A 256 -11.66 9.80 7.21
CA MET A 256 -11.42 10.99 8.04
C MET A 256 -12.61 11.95 7.99
N SER A 257 -12.90 12.62 9.10
CA SER A 257 -13.98 13.62 9.16
C SER A 257 -13.71 14.80 8.21
N ASP A 258 -14.77 15.51 7.82
CA ASP A 258 -14.65 16.67 6.94
C ASP A 258 -13.78 17.77 7.56
N GLU A 259 -13.85 17.96 8.88
CA GLU A 259 -13.01 18.92 9.61
C GLU A 259 -11.54 18.57 9.49
N ALA A 260 -11.18 17.29 9.66
CA ALA A 260 -9.79 16.82 9.55
C ALA A 260 -9.23 16.97 8.14
N ARG A 261 -10.10 16.95 7.11
CA ARG A 261 -9.74 17.12 5.70
C ARG A 261 -9.91 18.56 5.19
N THR A 262 -10.35 19.48 6.01
CA THR A 262 -10.54 20.88 5.59
C THR A 262 -9.21 21.63 5.58
N VAL A 263 -8.83 22.15 4.41
CA VAL A 263 -7.66 23.00 4.20
C VAL A 263 -8.10 24.26 3.44
N GLN A 264 -7.75 25.45 3.92
CA GLN A 264 -8.09 26.73 3.28
C GLN A 264 -9.59 26.86 2.91
N ARG A 265 -10.48 26.38 3.81
CA ARG A 265 -11.96 26.34 3.64
C ARG A 265 -12.47 25.35 2.57
N HIS A 266 -11.64 24.47 2.07
CA HIS A 266 -12.05 23.39 1.17
C HIS A 266 -11.95 22.05 1.87
N VAL A 267 -13.00 21.23 1.79
CA VAL A 267 -12.97 19.82 2.20
C VAL A 267 -12.30 19.05 1.08
N LEU A 268 -11.12 18.51 1.37
CA LEU A 268 -10.38 17.71 0.38
C LEU A 268 -11.07 16.35 0.18
N PRO A 269 -11.14 15.83 -1.05
CA PRO A 269 -11.56 14.45 -1.27
C PRO A 269 -10.63 13.47 -0.54
N GLU A 270 -11.20 12.38 -0.08
CA GLU A 270 -10.42 11.31 0.58
C GLU A 270 -9.31 10.80 -0.34
N ARG A 271 -8.16 10.53 0.24
CA ARG A 271 -6.99 9.96 -0.45
C ARG A 271 -6.52 10.79 -1.67
N ALA A 272 -6.86 12.08 -1.76
CA ALA A 272 -6.48 12.94 -2.88
C ALA A 272 -4.96 13.02 -3.10
N GLY A 273 -4.16 12.71 -2.08
CA GLY A 273 -2.69 12.67 -2.16
C GLY A 273 -2.15 11.67 -3.17
N TYR A 274 -2.82 10.53 -3.39
CA TYR A 274 -2.44 9.56 -4.44
C TYR A 274 -2.44 10.20 -5.83
N PHE A 275 -3.49 10.95 -6.14
CA PHE A 275 -3.60 11.67 -7.42
C PHE A 275 -2.52 12.75 -7.53
N LEU A 276 -2.35 13.57 -6.49
CA LEU A 276 -1.33 14.62 -6.47
C LEU A 276 0.07 14.04 -6.66
N GLY A 277 0.42 13.01 -5.90
CA GLY A 277 1.71 12.34 -6.02
C GLY A 277 1.97 11.78 -7.42
N ALA A 278 0.95 11.12 -8.03
CA ALA A 278 1.07 10.58 -9.37
C ALA A 278 1.35 11.69 -10.41
N ARG A 279 0.72 12.86 -10.26
CA ARG A 279 0.97 14.02 -11.13
C ARG A 279 2.35 14.65 -10.89
N MET A 280 2.79 14.72 -9.62
CA MET A 280 4.09 15.30 -9.25
C MET A 280 5.28 14.56 -9.85
N VAL A 281 5.19 13.25 -10.08
CA VAL A 281 6.32 12.41 -10.54
C VAL A 281 6.33 12.15 -12.05
N GLU A 282 5.26 12.53 -12.78
CA GLU A 282 5.09 12.20 -14.21
C GLU A 282 6.26 12.67 -15.07
N ASP A 283 6.65 13.93 -14.94
CA ASP A 283 7.70 14.52 -15.79
C ASP A 283 9.07 13.88 -15.53
N ALA A 284 9.40 13.63 -14.25
CA ALA A 284 10.65 12.98 -13.88
C ALA A 284 10.73 11.53 -14.41
N ILE A 285 9.62 10.79 -14.36
CA ILE A 285 9.55 9.43 -14.91
C ILE A 285 9.66 9.46 -16.44
N ALA A 286 9.04 10.44 -17.11
CA ALA A 286 9.12 10.58 -18.55
C ALA A 286 10.54 10.90 -19.03
N GLU A 287 11.28 11.70 -18.26
CA GLU A 287 12.66 12.09 -18.56
C GLU A 287 13.69 11.01 -18.24
N LYS A 288 13.62 10.43 -17.03
CA LYS A 288 14.69 9.59 -16.46
C LYS A 288 14.32 8.12 -16.26
N GLY A 289 13.06 7.78 -16.48
CA GLY A 289 12.54 6.41 -16.33
C GLY A 289 12.13 6.05 -14.91
N LEU A 290 11.27 5.05 -14.80
CA LEU A 290 10.70 4.60 -13.54
C LEU A 290 11.75 3.99 -12.57
N PRO A 291 12.72 3.15 -13.03
CA PRO A 291 13.74 2.58 -12.13
C PRO A 291 14.55 3.65 -11.40
N TRP A 292 14.94 4.71 -12.10
CA TRP A 292 15.62 5.85 -11.50
C TRP A 292 14.70 6.58 -10.50
N ALA A 293 13.46 6.86 -10.91
CA ALA A 293 12.50 7.60 -10.10
C ALA A 293 12.18 6.88 -8.77
N LEU A 294 12.06 5.55 -8.77
CA LEU A 294 11.86 4.75 -7.56
C LEU A 294 12.98 4.92 -6.53
N ARG A 295 14.18 5.31 -6.95
CA ARG A 295 15.36 5.47 -6.08
C ARG A 295 15.73 6.92 -5.78
N ALA A 296 15.19 7.87 -6.53
CA ALA A 296 15.48 9.29 -6.35
C ALA A 296 14.82 9.86 -5.08
N GLY A 297 15.49 10.84 -4.45
CA GLY A 297 14.88 11.61 -3.35
C GLY A 297 13.71 12.47 -3.86
N ALA A 298 12.75 12.78 -3.00
CA ALA A 298 11.57 13.56 -3.41
C ALA A 298 11.92 14.96 -3.94
N LEU A 299 12.90 15.65 -3.35
CA LEU A 299 13.38 16.95 -3.86
C LEU A 299 14.01 16.82 -5.24
N GLU A 300 14.82 15.78 -5.44
CA GLU A 300 15.48 15.50 -6.72
C GLU A 300 14.46 15.20 -7.83
N LEU A 301 13.41 14.42 -7.53
CA LEU A 301 12.30 14.14 -8.45
C LEU A 301 11.55 15.40 -8.89
N LEU A 302 11.40 16.36 -7.99
CA LEU A 302 10.67 17.61 -8.26
C LEU A 302 11.57 18.73 -8.80
N GLY A 303 12.86 18.47 -9.05
CA GLY A 303 13.81 19.46 -9.55
C GLY A 303 14.07 20.60 -8.55
N ILE A 304 13.85 20.38 -7.26
CA ILE A 304 14.05 21.36 -6.20
C ILE A 304 15.48 21.19 -5.65
N SER A 305 16.29 22.26 -5.69
CA SER A 305 17.63 22.22 -5.09
C SER A 305 17.55 22.32 -3.56
N ASP A 306 18.41 21.56 -2.85
CA ASP A 306 18.49 21.57 -1.38
C ASP A 306 18.70 22.97 -0.78
N SER A 307 19.29 23.90 -1.55
CA SER A 307 19.49 25.29 -1.12
C SER A 307 18.17 26.08 -1.03
N ALA A 308 17.17 25.74 -1.85
CA ALA A 308 15.88 26.42 -1.84
C ALA A 308 14.97 25.92 -0.69
N ALA A 309 15.13 24.66 -0.27
CA ALA A 309 14.35 24.06 0.82
C ALA A 309 14.74 24.57 2.22
N ARG A 310 15.95 25.13 2.39
CA ARG A 310 16.44 25.65 3.69
C ARG A 310 16.14 27.13 3.94
N THR A 311 15.53 27.81 2.99
CA THR A 311 15.24 29.26 3.04
C THR A 311 13.74 29.58 3.05
N ALA A 312 12.87 28.61 3.03
CA ALA A 312 11.41 28.71 3.14
C ALA A 312 10.93 28.24 4.51
#